data_a68e2e55845a72054411edd8a1fb4455
#
_entry.id   a68e2e55845a72054411edd8a1fb4455
#
_cell.length_a   1.000
_cell.length_b   1.000
_cell.length_c   1.000
_cell.angle_alpha   90.00
_cell.angle_beta   90.00
_cell.angle_gamma   90.00
#
_symmetry.space_group_name_H-M   'P 1'
#
loop_
_entity.id
_entity.type
_entity.pdbx_description
1 polymer ?
#
loop_
_entity_poly.entity_id
_entity_poly.type
_entity_poly.pdbx_seq_one_letter_code
_entity_poly.pdbx_strand_id
1 'polypeptide(L)'
;SLVGSEMCIRDRGDVKRAAPLEPTYIVIQTPMSVRAHVARLANLPIPTSTGQSVPLGELGTFVKRQEEPYIYHQDLRSVEYVTGEMTGFLGAPIYGMFSVEDLLDDYTAPDGVQVTGMPMGLLGPPENDLQSGFEWGGEWTVTYETFRDMGLAFMAAMLLIYGLIVIEFRDYAIAGLIMAPIPLTLIGIIPGHWVMGAEFTATSMIGMIALGGIIVRVSILIVEFVKIEVAKGRDIIEAAVHAAKTRMRPIFITSLTLMAGSFAILSDPIFQGMAVSLLFGAGVATLFTLIVIPMGCISMESRFKGPEEHSCDALEKRIQAADEAERQKAEDGPSV
;
A
#
# COMPACT_ATOMS: atom_id res chain seq x y z
N SER A 1 -9.47 28.59 45.87
CA SER A 1 -8.61 27.36 45.87
C SER A 1 -9.08 26.43 44.76
N LEU A 2 -8.35 26.38 43.67
CA LEU A 2 -8.58 25.46 42.58
C LEU A 2 -7.91 24.14 42.88
N VAL A 3 -8.51 23.32 43.74
CA VAL A 3 -8.10 21.92 43.92
C VAL A 3 -8.98 21.11 42.96
N GLY A 4 -8.37 20.59 41.92
CA GLY A 4 -8.96 19.54 41.11
C GLY A 4 -9.75 19.96 39.88
N SER A 5 -9.66 21.19 39.38
CA SER A 5 -10.17 21.49 38.05
C SER A 5 -9.04 21.37 37.01
N GLU A 6 -9.05 20.32 36.26
CA GLU A 6 -8.29 20.24 35.02
C GLU A 6 -8.88 21.27 34.06
N MET A 7 -8.17 22.37 33.84
CA MET A 7 -8.59 23.37 32.87
C MET A 7 -7.97 22.97 31.52
N CYS A 8 -8.74 22.23 30.74
CA CYS A 8 -8.37 21.94 29.37
C CYS A 8 -8.66 23.14 28.47
N ILE A 9 -7.64 23.85 28.06
CA ILE A 9 -7.76 24.89 27.03
C ILE A 9 -7.51 24.20 25.70
N ARG A 10 -8.53 24.19 24.85
CA ARG A 10 -8.39 23.71 23.48
C ARG A 10 -7.52 24.68 22.71
N ASP A 11 -6.35 24.24 22.26
CA ASP A 11 -5.51 25.02 21.37
C ASP A 11 -6.27 25.21 20.05
N ARG A 12 -6.58 26.46 19.71
CA ARG A 12 -6.94 26.83 18.35
C ARG A 12 -5.62 26.90 17.60
N GLY A 13 -5.20 25.77 17.04
CA GLY A 13 -4.01 25.70 16.22
C GLY A 13 -3.95 26.85 15.24
N ASP A 14 -2.75 27.33 15.01
CA ASP A 14 -2.42 28.44 14.13
C ASP A 14 -3.25 28.37 12.83
N VAL A 15 -3.96 29.43 12.52
CA VAL A 15 -4.90 29.54 11.38
C VAL A 15 -4.25 29.18 10.03
N LYS A 16 -2.93 29.02 9.99
CA LYS A 16 -2.12 28.69 8.81
C LYS A 16 -1.72 27.22 8.69
N ARG A 17 -2.00 26.39 9.69
CA ARG A 17 -1.78 24.93 9.61
C ARG A 17 -3.13 24.24 9.66
N ALA A 18 -3.28 23.19 8.85
CA ALA A 18 -4.44 22.30 8.95
C ALA A 18 -4.66 21.93 10.41
N ALA A 19 -5.90 22.04 10.89
CA ALA A 19 -6.22 21.70 12.27
C ALA A 19 -5.71 20.28 12.56
N PRO A 20 -4.94 20.07 13.65
CA PRO A 20 -4.50 18.74 13.99
C PRO A 20 -5.72 17.82 14.17
N LEU A 21 -5.62 16.59 13.70
CA LEU A 21 -6.66 15.55 13.79
C LEU A 21 -7.13 15.36 15.24
N GLU A 22 -6.20 15.47 16.19
CA GLU A 22 -6.48 15.44 17.60
C GLU A 22 -6.18 16.80 18.25
N PRO A 23 -7.09 17.31 19.10
CA PRO A 23 -6.86 18.57 19.79
C PRO A 23 -5.74 18.39 20.81
N THR A 24 -4.71 19.24 20.74
CA THR A 24 -3.70 19.32 21.79
C THR A 24 -4.28 20.06 22.99
N TYR A 25 -4.34 19.39 24.13
CA TYR A 25 -4.85 19.96 25.36
C TYR A 25 -3.71 20.60 26.17
N ILE A 26 -3.93 21.84 26.60
CA ILE A 26 -3.05 22.46 27.60
C ILE A 26 -3.60 22.11 28.96
N VAL A 27 -2.88 21.25 29.69
CA VAL A 27 -3.27 20.81 31.03
C VAL A 27 -2.42 21.53 32.05
N ILE A 28 -3.07 22.35 32.90
CA ILE A 28 -2.41 23.01 34.02
C ILE A 28 -2.57 22.15 35.26
N GLN A 29 -1.48 21.59 35.71
CA GLN A 29 -1.43 20.70 36.87
C GLN A 29 -0.33 21.12 37.84
N THR A 30 -0.53 20.79 39.10
CA THR A 30 0.59 20.90 40.08
C THR A 30 1.69 19.91 39.69
N PRO A 31 2.98 20.28 39.87
CA PRO A 31 4.10 19.38 39.59
C PRO A 31 3.94 18.01 40.26
N MET A 32 4.40 16.97 39.60
CA MET A 32 4.27 15.57 40.06
C MET A 32 4.88 15.39 41.44
N SER A 33 6.02 16.04 41.72
CA SER A 33 6.71 16.05 43.03
C SER A 33 5.82 16.58 44.15
N VAL A 34 4.85 17.42 43.82
CA VAL A 34 3.93 18.03 44.77
C VAL A 34 2.68 17.17 44.97
N ARG A 35 2.22 16.50 43.93
CA ARG A 35 1.02 15.62 43.95
C ARG A 35 1.26 14.32 44.71
N ALA A 36 2.46 13.80 44.65
CA ALA A 36 2.80 12.47 45.21
C ALA A 36 2.85 12.40 46.74
N HIS A 37 2.70 13.53 47.46
CA HIS A 37 2.84 13.52 48.92
C HIS A 37 1.50 13.33 49.61
N VAL A 38 1.30 12.15 50.26
CA VAL A 38 0.14 11.81 51.08
C VAL A 38 -0.07 12.84 52.23
N ALA A 39 1.00 13.45 52.73
CA ALA A 39 0.91 14.50 53.76
C ALA A 39 0.09 15.73 53.30
N ARG A 40 0.06 16.04 52.02
CA ARG A 40 -0.78 17.14 51.49
C ARG A 40 -2.24 16.75 51.39
N LEU A 41 -2.54 15.49 51.09
CA LEU A 41 -3.92 14.97 51.12
C LEU A 41 -4.48 15.06 52.55
N ALA A 42 -3.66 14.82 53.57
CA ALA A 42 -4.08 14.95 54.98
C ALA A 42 -4.51 16.40 55.33
N ASN A 43 -3.88 17.38 54.71
CA ASN A 43 -4.19 18.81 54.95
C ASN A 43 -5.29 19.37 54.00
N LEU A 44 -5.93 18.54 53.19
CA LEU A 44 -6.97 18.98 52.31
C LEU A 44 -8.20 19.45 53.10
N PRO A 45 -8.63 20.71 52.98
CA PRO A 45 -9.77 21.26 53.73
C PRO A 45 -11.10 20.69 53.17
N ILE A 46 -11.83 19.98 53.99
CA ILE A 46 -13.17 19.47 53.72
C ILE A 46 -14.22 20.37 54.36
N PRO A 47 -15.11 20.95 53.58
CA PRO A 47 -16.17 21.78 54.15
C PRO A 47 -17.18 20.90 54.91
N THR A 48 -17.48 21.26 56.14
CA THR A 48 -18.54 20.63 56.95
C THR A 48 -19.89 21.28 56.66
N SER A 49 -20.98 20.62 57.05
CA SER A 49 -22.35 21.16 56.93
C SER A 49 -22.57 22.46 57.77
N THR A 50 -21.69 22.73 58.74
CA THR A 50 -21.71 23.92 59.55
C THR A 50 -20.89 25.10 58.98
N GLY A 51 -20.28 24.94 57.78
CA GLY A 51 -19.46 25.97 57.14
C GLY A 51 -18.02 26.04 57.64
N GLN A 52 -17.62 25.21 58.58
CA GLN A 52 -16.25 25.12 59.01
C GLN A 52 -15.47 24.16 58.11
N SER A 53 -14.16 24.37 57.97
CA SER A 53 -13.28 23.52 57.19
C SER A 53 -12.43 22.67 58.13
N VAL A 54 -12.47 21.33 57.93
CA VAL A 54 -11.71 20.36 58.71
C VAL A 54 -10.70 19.68 57.79
N PRO A 55 -9.41 19.52 58.17
CA PRO A 55 -8.45 18.78 57.40
C PRO A 55 -8.85 17.30 57.27
N LEU A 56 -8.68 16.72 56.04
CA LEU A 56 -9.04 15.34 55.75
C LEU A 56 -8.32 14.35 56.72
N GLY A 57 -7.11 14.65 57.16
CA GLY A 57 -6.35 13.82 58.12
C GLY A 57 -6.95 13.74 59.51
N GLU A 58 -7.85 14.66 59.90
CA GLU A 58 -8.59 14.58 61.19
C GLU A 58 -9.84 13.68 61.06
N LEU A 59 -10.30 13.41 59.84
CA LEU A 59 -11.46 12.59 59.59
C LEU A 59 -11.11 11.09 59.49
N GLY A 60 -9.82 10.76 59.33
CA GLY A 60 -9.40 9.38 59.16
C GLY A 60 -7.90 9.22 59.00
N THR A 61 -7.44 7.99 58.87
CA THR A 61 -6.02 7.64 58.67
C THR A 61 -5.82 7.12 57.25
N PHE A 62 -4.73 7.54 56.59
CA PHE A 62 -4.33 7.00 55.31
C PHE A 62 -3.61 5.67 55.47
N VAL A 63 -4.18 4.60 54.93
CA VAL A 63 -3.58 3.27 54.93
C VAL A 63 -3.07 2.97 53.53
N LYS A 64 -1.79 2.74 53.36
CA LYS A 64 -1.22 2.27 52.11
C LYS A 64 -1.56 0.79 51.94
N ARG A 65 -2.36 0.44 50.96
CA ARG A 65 -2.62 -0.95 50.54
C ARG A 65 -1.97 -1.20 49.21
N GLN A 66 -1.50 -2.40 49.01
CA GLN A 66 -1.13 -2.88 47.69
C GLN A 66 -2.42 -3.22 46.97
N GLU A 67 -2.67 -2.58 45.84
CA GLU A 67 -3.79 -2.91 44.96
C GLU A 67 -3.48 -4.22 44.22
N GLU A 68 -4.47 -5.06 44.06
CA GLU A 68 -4.30 -6.25 43.26
C GLU A 68 -4.14 -5.81 41.78
N PRO A 69 -3.08 -6.24 41.09
CA PRO A 69 -2.84 -5.85 39.70
C PRO A 69 -3.96 -6.42 38.81
N TYR A 70 -4.31 -5.67 37.77
CA TYR A 70 -5.18 -6.21 36.73
C TYR A 70 -4.47 -7.35 36.02
N ILE A 71 -5.16 -8.48 35.85
CA ILE A 71 -4.65 -9.62 35.10
C ILE A 71 -5.22 -9.52 33.69
N TYR A 72 -4.35 -9.24 32.74
CA TYR A 72 -4.72 -9.17 31.34
C TYR A 72 -4.60 -10.54 30.67
N HIS A 73 -5.53 -10.82 29.79
CA HIS A 73 -5.49 -12.01 28.96
C HIS A 73 -5.69 -11.61 27.50
N GLN A 74 -4.86 -12.19 26.62
CA GLN A 74 -5.02 -12.14 25.18
C GLN A 74 -5.03 -13.58 24.67
N ASP A 75 -6.05 -13.95 23.91
CA ASP A 75 -6.24 -15.30 23.39
C ASP A 75 -6.15 -16.40 24.47
N LEU A 76 -6.79 -16.13 25.63
CA LEU A 76 -6.83 -16.98 26.82
C LEU A 76 -5.49 -17.16 27.56
N ARG A 77 -4.43 -16.43 27.17
CA ARG A 77 -3.12 -16.43 27.80
C ARG A 77 -2.95 -15.21 28.70
N SER A 78 -2.32 -15.38 29.84
CA SER A 78 -1.95 -14.24 30.70
C SER A 78 -0.87 -13.42 30.03
N VAL A 79 -1.11 -12.12 29.89
CA VAL A 79 -0.19 -11.20 29.23
C VAL A 79 0.05 -9.96 30.07
N GLU A 80 1.18 -9.33 29.86
CA GLU A 80 1.48 -8.01 30.35
C GLU A 80 1.82 -7.09 29.17
N TYR A 81 1.18 -5.92 29.12
CA TYR A 81 1.33 -5.00 28.00
C TYR A 81 2.41 -3.98 28.29
N VAL A 82 3.42 -3.91 27.43
CA VAL A 82 4.35 -2.79 27.35
C VAL A 82 3.93 -1.93 26.17
N THR A 83 3.40 -0.75 26.44
CA THR A 83 2.87 0.15 25.40
C THR A 83 3.83 1.31 25.16
N GLY A 84 3.95 1.72 23.90
CA GLY A 84 4.72 2.87 23.48
C GLY A 84 4.16 3.47 22.18
N GLU A 85 4.41 4.74 21.98
CA GLU A 85 4.02 5.45 20.77
C GLU A 85 5.23 6.12 20.14
N MET A 86 5.28 6.13 18.82
CA MET A 86 6.29 6.88 18.08
C MET A 86 5.84 8.32 17.86
N THR A 87 6.76 9.25 18.02
CA THR A 87 6.51 10.69 17.80
C THR A 87 7.51 11.25 16.80
N GLY A 88 7.08 12.26 16.06
CA GLY A 88 7.94 12.97 15.11
C GLY A 88 7.71 12.56 13.66
N PHE A 89 8.72 12.75 12.83
CA PHE A 89 8.64 12.54 11.37
C PHE A 89 8.46 11.06 10.98
N LEU A 90 9.02 10.14 11.76
CA LEU A 90 8.89 8.70 11.58
C LEU A 90 7.89 8.15 12.60
N GLY A 91 6.61 8.52 12.44
CA GLY A 91 5.54 8.14 13.37
C GLY A 91 5.04 6.70 13.24
N ALA A 92 5.42 5.97 12.19
CA ALA A 92 4.91 4.62 11.98
C ALA A 92 5.46 3.62 13.01
N PRO A 93 4.62 2.72 13.57
CA PRO A 93 5.01 1.76 14.61
C PRO A 93 6.21 0.88 14.24
N ILE A 94 6.36 0.53 12.96
CA ILE A 94 7.44 -0.33 12.46
C ILE A 94 8.84 0.23 12.78
N TYR A 95 9.02 1.56 12.76
CA TYR A 95 10.31 2.17 13.09
C TYR A 95 10.63 2.03 14.59
N GLY A 96 9.59 2.09 15.43
CA GLY A 96 9.72 1.79 16.87
C GLY A 96 10.12 0.34 17.10
N MET A 97 9.49 -0.58 16.37
CA MET A 97 9.81 -2.02 16.43
C MET A 97 11.28 -2.27 16.08
N PHE A 98 11.78 -1.71 14.95
CA PHE A 98 13.21 -1.82 14.59
C PHE A 98 14.15 -1.23 15.63
N SER A 99 13.75 -0.13 16.28
CA SER A 99 14.59 0.50 17.32
C SER A 99 14.67 -0.33 18.61
N VAL A 100 13.67 -1.15 18.87
CA VAL A 100 13.59 -2.01 20.07
C VAL A 100 14.18 -3.40 19.80
N GLU A 101 14.29 -3.82 18.53
CA GLU A 101 14.78 -5.14 18.13
C GLU A 101 16.15 -5.45 18.70
N ASP A 102 17.11 -4.54 18.56
CA ASP A 102 18.46 -4.69 19.11
C ASP A 102 18.46 -4.87 20.64
N LEU A 103 17.49 -4.23 21.33
CA LEU A 103 17.35 -4.36 22.78
C LEU A 103 16.74 -5.70 23.20
N LEU A 104 15.85 -6.25 22.38
CA LEU A 104 15.21 -7.54 22.62
C LEU A 104 16.17 -8.70 22.38
N ASP A 105 17.07 -8.59 21.42
CA ASP A 105 18.06 -9.62 21.12
C ASP A 105 19.03 -9.86 22.28
N ASP A 106 19.30 -8.83 23.07
CA ASP A 106 20.14 -8.92 24.26
C ASP A 106 19.37 -9.31 25.54
N TYR A 107 18.04 -9.35 25.47
CA TYR A 107 17.21 -9.59 26.65
C TYR A 107 16.98 -11.09 26.89
N THR A 108 17.31 -11.51 28.10
CA THR A 108 17.00 -12.86 28.58
C THR A 108 15.93 -12.78 29.68
N ALA A 109 14.82 -13.47 29.45
CA ALA A 109 13.71 -13.52 30.39
C ALA A 109 14.10 -14.20 31.71
N PRO A 110 13.38 -13.98 32.82
CA PRO A 110 13.70 -14.57 34.13
C PRO A 110 13.71 -16.11 34.15
N ASP A 111 13.04 -16.76 33.22
CA ASP A 111 13.02 -18.22 33.02
C ASP A 111 14.21 -18.74 32.19
N GLY A 112 15.14 -17.86 31.79
CA GLY A 112 16.33 -18.18 31.02
C GLY A 112 16.07 -18.28 29.49
N VAL A 113 14.86 -17.96 29.01
CA VAL A 113 14.56 -17.90 27.59
C VAL A 113 15.09 -16.60 27.01
N GLN A 114 15.88 -16.71 25.95
CA GLN A 114 16.32 -15.55 25.18
C GLN A 114 15.16 -15.12 24.25
N VAL A 115 14.69 -13.90 24.46
CA VAL A 115 13.64 -13.32 23.61
C VAL A 115 14.32 -12.80 22.36
N THR A 116 14.09 -13.49 21.25
CA THR A 116 14.57 -13.04 19.94
C THR A 116 13.54 -12.12 19.28
N GLY A 117 14.03 -11.04 18.65
CA GLY A 117 13.25 -9.93 18.16
C GLY A 117 12.13 -10.19 17.14
N MET A 118 12.18 -9.51 16.01
CA MET A 118 11.11 -9.48 15.00
C MET A 118 10.46 -10.82 14.59
N PRO A 119 11.19 -11.93 14.35
CA PRO A 119 10.56 -13.16 13.87
C PRO A 119 9.56 -13.77 14.84
N MET A 120 9.83 -13.70 16.14
CA MET A 120 8.98 -14.29 17.17
C MET A 120 7.67 -13.51 17.32
N GLY A 121 7.75 -12.18 17.27
CA GLY A 121 6.58 -11.31 17.45
C GLY A 121 5.67 -11.21 16.22
N LEU A 122 6.19 -11.43 15.00
CA LEU A 122 5.42 -11.31 13.75
C LEU A 122 4.57 -12.54 13.43
N LEU A 123 5.00 -13.71 13.87
CA LEU A 123 4.35 -15.00 13.55
C LEU A 123 3.23 -15.37 14.51
N GLY A 124 2.92 -14.51 15.48
CA GLY A 124 1.93 -14.74 16.51
C GLY A 124 2.52 -15.18 17.84
N PRO A 125 1.69 -15.59 18.79
CA PRO A 125 2.11 -15.95 20.13
C PRO A 125 3.02 -17.19 20.14
N PRO A 126 3.92 -17.31 21.13
CA PRO A 126 4.77 -18.49 21.27
C PRO A 126 3.94 -19.75 21.44
N GLU A 127 4.39 -20.87 20.88
CA GLU A 127 3.66 -22.15 20.95
C GLU A 127 3.55 -22.71 22.37
N ASN A 128 4.51 -22.35 23.25
CA ASN A 128 4.59 -22.86 24.60
C ASN A 128 4.19 -21.81 25.65
N ASP A 129 3.07 -22.03 26.31
CA ASP A 129 2.54 -21.14 27.36
C ASP A 129 3.33 -21.16 28.69
N LEU A 130 4.27 -22.11 28.83
CA LEU A 130 5.07 -22.27 30.05
C LEU A 130 6.40 -21.49 29.97
N GLN A 131 6.71 -20.89 28.84
CA GLN A 131 7.93 -20.12 28.60
C GLN A 131 7.61 -18.67 28.31
N SER A 132 8.47 -17.78 28.74
CA SER A 132 8.36 -16.37 28.37
C SER A 132 8.51 -16.19 26.88
N GLY A 133 7.65 -15.36 26.32
CA GLY A 133 7.67 -14.98 24.92
C GLY A 133 7.11 -13.58 24.77
N PHE A 134 7.22 -13.00 23.59
CA PHE A 134 6.59 -11.74 23.34
C PHE A 134 5.93 -11.72 21.95
N GLU A 135 4.92 -10.90 21.82
CA GLU A 135 4.18 -10.71 20.59
C GLU A 135 4.00 -9.20 20.33
N TRP A 136 4.23 -8.80 19.09
CA TRP A 136 3.88 -7.46 18.67
C TRP A 136 2.37 -7.35 18.49
N GLY A 137 1.74 -6.42 19.19
CA GLY A 137 0.31 -6.22 19.17
C GLY A 137 -0.10 -4.79 18.79
N GLY A 138 -1.38 -4.50 18.99
CA GLY A 138 -1.95 -3.20 18.74
C GLY A 138 -2.12 -2.85 17.26
N GLU A 139 -1.80 -1.62 16.88
CA GLU A 139 -1.95 -1.12 15.52
C GLU A 139 -1.10 -1.90 14.50
N TRP A 140 0.06 -2.41 14.93
CA TRP A 140 0.94 -3.20 14.09
C TRP A 140 0.25 -4.47 13.54
N THR A 141 -0.45 -5.22 14.40
CA THR A 141 -1.13 -6.45 14.01
C THR A 141 -2.16 -6.16 12.91
N VAL A 142 -2.98 -5.13 13.11
CA VAL A 142 -4.00 -4.72 12.14
C VAL A 142 -3.36 -4.27 10.82
N THR A 143 -2.28 -3.51 10.89
CA THR A 143 -1.53 -3.06 9.71
C THR A 143 -0.96 -4.23 8.95
N TYR A 144 -0.25 -5.14 9.63
CA TYR A 144 0.36 -6.32 9.02
C TYR A 144 -0.67 -7.22 8.34
N GLU A 145 -1.75 -7.58 9.05
CA GLU A 145 -2.83 -8.41 8.51
C GLU A 145 -3.48 -7.76 7.29
N THR A 146 -3.77 -6.46 7.38
CA THR A 146 -4.36 -5.71 6.26
C THR A 146 -3.47 -5.72 5.03
N PHE A 147 -2.18 -5.41 5.17
CA PHE A 147 -1.24 -5.41 4.05
C PHE A 147 -1.04 -6.80 3.47
N ARG A 148 -0.93 -7.83 4.32
CA ARG A 148 -0.82 -9.23 3.91
C ARG A 148 -2.04 -9.66 3.12
N ASP A 149 -3.22 -9.49 3.67
CA ASP A 149 -4.47 -10.01 3.08
C ASP A 149 -4.86 -9.25 1.81
N MET A 150 -4.70 -7.92 1.81
CA MET A 150 -4.87 -7.11 0.60
C MET A 150 -3.82 -7.43 -0.46
N GLY A 151 -2.57 -7.66 -0.07
CA GLY A 151 -1.50 -8.08 -0.97
C GLY A 151 -1.79 -9.42 -1.61
N LEU A 152 -2.22 -10.41 -0.84
CA LEU A 152 -2.61 -11.73 -1.34
C LEU A 152 -3.82 -11.65 -2.27
N ALA A 153 -4.85 -10.88 -1.90
CA ALA A 153 -6.01 -10.65 -2.74
C ALA A 153 -5.64 -9.98 -4.08
N PHE A 154 -4.74 -9.00 -4.03
CA PHE A 154 -4.23 -8.34 -5.23
C PHE A 154 -3.47 -9.32 -6.14
N MET A 155 -2.57 -10.13 -5.57
CA MET A 155 -1.85 -11.15 -6.33
C MET A 155 -2.80 -12.17 -6.97
N ALA A 156 -3.81 -12.63 -6.24
CA ALA A 156 -4.83 -13.53 -6.79
C ALA A 156 -5.62 -12.88 -7.94
N ALA A 157 -6.04 -11.62 -7.78
CA ALA A 157 -6.70 -10.85 -8.83
C ALA A 157 -5.81 -10.69 -10.08
N MET A 158 -4.51 -10.39 -9.89
CA MET A 158 -3.55 -10.27 -10.98
C MET A 158 -3.36 -11.57 -11.74
N LEU A 159 -3.31 -12.71 -11.06
CA LEU A 159 -3.23 -14.03 -11.69
C LEU A 159 -4.49 -14.35 -12.51
N LEU A 160 -5.66 -14.03 -11.96
CA LEU A 160 -6.93 -14.22 -12.68
C LEU A 160 -7.01 -13.33 -13.93
N ILE A 161 -6.65 -12.05 -13.81
CA ILE A 161 -6.60 -11.12 -14.93
C ILE A 161 -5.61 -11.61 -15.99
N TYR A 162 -4.41 -12.04 -15.59
CA TYR A 162 -3.43 -12.62 -16.51
C TYR A 162 -4.00 -13.82 -17.26
N GLY A 163 -4.63 -14.75 -16.55
CA GLY A 163 -5.28 -15.92 -17.16
C GLY A 163 -6.37 -15.54 -18.18
N LEU A 164 -7.22 -14.56 -17.87
CA LEU A 164 -8.23 -14.04 -18.78
C LEU A 164 -7.63 -13.41 -20.03
N ILE A 165 -6.56 -12.61 -19.87
CA ILE A 165 -5.87 -12.00 -21.02
C ILE A 165 -5.20 -13.08 -21.89
N VAL A 166 -4.61 -14.12 -21.29
CA VAL A 166 -4.03 -15.26 -22.03
C VAL A 166 -5.11 -15.98 -22.85
N ILE A 167 -6.30 -16.18 -22.29
CA ILE A 167 -7.42 -16.83 -23.01
C ILE A 167 -7.87 -15.96 -24.20
N GLU A 168 -7.96 -14.65 -24.01
CA GLU A 168 -8.39 -13.69 -25.03
C GLU A 168 -7.39 -13.57 -26.18
N PHE A 169 -6.13 -13.34 -25.85
CA PHE A 169 -5.07 -13.12 -26.85
C PHE A 169 -4.40 -14.40 -27.32
N ARG A 170 -4.58 -15.52 -26.63
CA ARG A 170 -3.95 -16.83 -26.88
C ARG A 170 -2.42 -16.79 -26.91
N ASP A 171 -1.83 -15.82 -26.19
CA ASP A 171 -0.37 -15.63 -26.11
C ASP A 171 0.01 -15.15 -24.71
N TYR A 172 0.92 -15.89 -24.07
CA TYR A 172 1.44 -15.58 -22.73
C TYR A 172 2.29 -14.31 -22.70
N ALA A 173 3.06 -14.05 -23.76
CA ALA A 173 3.95 -12.90 -23.81
C ALA A 173 3.18 -11.59 -24.01
N ILE A 174 2.13 -11.61 -24.82
CA ILE A 174 1.23 -10.46 -25.01
C ILE A 174 0.52 -10.14 -23.69
N ALA A 175 0.07 -11.17 -22.96
CA ALA A 175 -0.55 -10.98 -21.65
C ALA A 175 0.44 -10.35 -20.66
N GLY A 176 1.69 -10.81 -20.63
CA GLY A 176 2.75 -10.22 -19.82
C GLY A 176 3.04 -8.75 -20.18
N LEU A 177 3.05 -8.42 -21.47
CA LEU A 177 3.23 -7.06 -21.95
C LEU A 177 2.09 -6.13 -21.47
N ILE A 178 0.86 -6.58 -21.54
CA ILE A 178 -0.33 -5.80 -21.11
C ILE A 178 -0.24 -5.48 -19.61
N MET A 179 0.31 -6.39 -18.79
CA MET A 179 0.45 -6.20 -17.35
C MET A 179 1.74 -5.47 -16.94
N ALA A 180 2.72 -5.35 -17.82
CA ALA A 180 4.01 -4.74 -17.52
C ALA A 180 3.93 -3.30 -16.95
N PRO A 181 2.98 -2.43 -17.34
CA PRO A 181 2.87 -1.09 -16.76
C PRO A 181 2.43 -1.06 -15.29
N ILE A 182 1.86 -2.14 -14.74
CA ILE A 182 1.35 -2.15 -13.36
C ILE A 182 2.48 -1.94 -12.33
N PRO A 183 3.57 -2.71 -12.32
CA PRO A 183 4.69 -2.44 -11.42
C PRO A 183 5.30 -1.05 -11.59
N LEU A 184 5.27 -0.51 -12.81
CA LEU A 184 5.80 0.81 -13.11
C LEU A 184 4.99 1.94 -12.45
N THR A 185 3.76 1.69 -12.02
CA THR A 185 2.97 2.69 -11.27
C THR A 185 3.60 3.06 -9.95
N LEU A 186 4.36 2.16 -9.33
CA LEU A 186 5.06 2.43 -8.08
C LEU A 186 6.05 3.59 -8.22
N ILE A 187 6.61 3.79 -9.42
CA ILE A 187 7.47 4.94 -9.74
C ILE A 187 6.74 6.29 -9.59
N GLY A 188 5.41 6.28 -9.73
CA GLY A 188 4.59 7.46 -9.47
C GLY A 188 4.08 7.53 -8.03
N ILE A 189 3.63 6.39 -7.51
CA ILE A 189 2.97 6.31 -6.21
C ILE A 189 3.93 6.66 -5.07
N ILE A 190 5.10 6.02 -5.02
CA ILE A 190 6.05 6.21 -3.91
C ILE A 190 6.58 7.66 -3.84
N PRO A 191 7.10 8.25 -4.93
CA PRO A 191 7.49 9.65 -4.89
C PRO A 191 6.32 10.60 -4.65
N GLY A 192 5.11 10.25 -5.12
CA GLY A 192 3.90 11.03 -4.85
C GLY A 192 3.61 11.16 -3.36
N HIS A 193 3.69 10.06 -2.60
CA HIS A 193 3.53 10.07 -1.15
C HIS A 193 4.63 10.92 -0.47
N TRP A 194 5.87 10.77 -0.93
CA TRP A 194 6.99 11.56 -0.40
C TRP A 194 6.82 13.07 -0.64
N VAL A 195 6.43 13.48 -1.84
CA VAL A 195 6.21 14.89 -2.18
C VAL A 195 5.05 15.51 -1.40
N MET A 196 3.98 14.73 -1.19
CA MET A 196 2.81 15.18 -0.44
C MET A 196 2.99 15.07 1.08
N GLY A 197 4.07 14.45 1.57
CA GLY A 197 4.27 14.15 2.97
C GLY A 197 3.18 13.23 3.54
N ALA A 198 2.58 12.41 2.71
CA ALA A 198 1.52 11.48 3.08
C ALA A 198 2.11 10.10 3.37
N GLU A 199 1.63 9.47 4.44
CA GLU A 199 2.04 8.12 4.79
C GLU A 199 1.45 7.10 3.81
N PHE A 200 2.19 6.01 3.56
CA PHE A 200 1.70 4.89 2.77
C PHE A 200 0.87 3.97 3.65
N THR A 201 -0.44 4.10 3.57
CA THR A 201 -1.42 3.40 4.39
C THR A 201 -2.14 2.29 3.62
N ALA A 202 -3.00 1.55 4.31
CA ALA A 202 -3.89 0.56 3.69
C ALA A 202 -4.76 1.17 2.58
N THR A 203 -5.22 2.41 2.76
CA THR A 203 -5.99 3.13 1.73
C THR A 203 -5.15 3.46 0.51
N SER A 204 -3.85 3.73 0.66
CA SER A 204 -2.91 3.88 -0.47
C SER A 204 -2.83 2.61 -1.30
N MET A 205 -2.83 1.46 -0.65
CA MET A 205 -2.82 0.16 -1.30
C MET A 205 -4.11 -0.11 -2.08
N ILE A 206 -5.28 0.29 -1.54
CA ILE A 206 -6.55 0.23 -2.27
C ILE A 206 -6.47 1.06 -3.55
N GLY A 207 -5.90 2.27 -3.48
CA GLY A 207 -5.66 3.12 -4.64
C GLY A 207 -4.77 2.45 -5.70
N MET A 208 -3.71 1.78 -5.28
CA MET A 208 -2.82 1.01 -6.14
C MET A 208 -3.53 -0.16 -6.84
N ILE A 209 -4.35 -0.91 -6.13
CA ILE A 209 -5.14 -2.02 -6.66
C ILE A 209 -6.13 -1.52 -7.73
N ALA A 210 -6.86 -0.46 -7.41
CA ALA A 210 -7.80 0.16 -8.34
C ALA A 210 -7.10 0.66 -9.62
N LEU A 211 -5.93 1.28 -9.46
CA LEU A 211 -5.13 1.76 -10.59
C LEU A 211 -4.66 0.61 -11.48
N GLY A 212 -4.27 -0.54 -10.90
CA GLY A 212 -3.91 -1.75 -11.65
C GLY A 212 -4.99 -2.18 -12.63
N GLY A 213 -6.25 -2.22 -12.20
CA GLY A 213 -7.39 -2.54 -13.06
C GLY A 213 -7.61 -1.53 -14.19
N ILE A 214 -7.43 -0.24 -13.91
CA ILE A 214 -7.58 0.83 -14.92
C ILE A 214 -6.49 0.70 -16.00
N ILE A 215 -5.26 0.44 -15.60
CA ILE A 215 -4.10 0.33 -16.50
C ILE A 215 -4.25 -0.87 -17.43
N VAL A 216 -4.63 -2.02 -16.90
CA VAL A 216 -4.86 -3.23 -17.72
C VAL A 216 -5.89 -2.94 -18.81
N ARG A 217 -7.00 -2.30 -18.48
CA ARG A 217 -8.02 -1.90 -19.45
C ARG A 217 -7.47 -1.02 -20.56
N VAL A 218 -6.64 -0.03 -20.20
CA VAL A 218 -6.01 0.87 -21.19
C VAL A 218 -5.02 0.12 -22.06
N SER A 219 -4.21 -0.75 -21.48
CA SER A 219 -3.21 -1.57 -22.18
C SER A 219 -3.86 -2.52 -23.18
N ILE A 220 -4.94 -3.21 -22.79
CA ILE A 220 -5.72 -4.09 -23.68
C ILE A 220 -6.20 -3.33 -24.92
N LEU A 221 -6.79 -2.14 -24.72
CA LEU A 221 -7.31 -1.33 -25.83
C LEU A 221 -6.23 -0.91 -26.85
N ILE A 222 -5.01 -0.65 -26.39
CA ILE A 222 -3.89 -0.31 -27.28
C ILE A 222 -3.45 -1.56 -28.06
N VAL A 223 -3.22 -2.67 -27.36
CA VAL A 223 -2.75 -3.93 -27.98
C VAL A 223 -3.76 -4.47 -28.98
N GLU A 224 -5.04 -4.45 -28.64
CA GLU A 224 -6.11 -4.86 -29.55
C GLU A 224 -6.14 -4.01 -30.82
N PHE A 225 -5.99 -2.68 -30.67
CA PHE A 225 -5.96 -1.79 -31.83
C PHE A 225 -4.72 -2.04 -32.70
N VAL A 226 -3.54 -2.29 -32.12
CA VAL A 226 -2.34 -2.70 -32.87
C VAL A 226 -2.64 -3.98 -33.65
N LYS A 227 -3.24 -4.99 -33.02
CA LYS A 227 -3.58 -6.26 -33.66
C LYS A 227 -4.52 -6.07 -34.86
N ILE A 228 -5.53 -5.20 -34.72
CA ILE A 228 -6.46 -4.86 -35.81
C ILE A 228 -5.74 -4.16 -36.96
N GLU A 229 -4.82 -3.24 -36.69
CA GLU A 229 -4.09 -2.50 -37.74
C GLU A 229 -3.09 -3.40 -38.48
N VAL A 230 -2.42 -4.31 -37.76
CA VAL A 230 -1.55 -5.33 -38.40
C VAL A 230 -2.36 -6.29 -39.25
N ALA A 231 -3.56 -6.71 -38.81
CA ALA A 231 -4.47 -7.55 -39.61
C ALA A 231 -4.98 -6.87 -40.91
N LYS A 232 -4.92 -5.53 -40.95
CA LYS A 232 -5.22 -4.75 -42.18
C LYS A 232 -4.01 -4.66 -43.11
N GLY A 233 -2.90 -5.32 -42.83
CA GLY A 233 -1.69 -5.32 -43.65
C GLY A 233 -0.73 -4.13 -43.41
N ARG A 234 -0.88 -3.40 -42.28
CA ARG A 234 0.08 -2.36 -41.92
C ARG A 234 1.33 -2.95 -41.27
N ASP A 235 2.46 -2.33 -41.53
CA ASP A 235 3.69 -2.67 -40.80
C ASP A 235 3.53 -2.43 -39.30
N ILE A 236 4.14 -3.30 -38.48
CA ILE A 236 4.01 -3.28 -37.00
C ILE A 236 4.39 -1.93 -36.40
N ILE A 237 5.42 -1.27 -36.92
CA ILE A 237 5.87 0.03 -36.44
C ILE A 237 4.81 1.11 -36.72
N GLU A 238 4.27 1.12 -37.95
CA GLU A 238 3.21 2.05 -38.32
C GLU A 238 1.93 1.77 -37.52
N ALA A 239 1.55 0.49 -37.37
CA ALA A 239 0.41 0.06 -36.59
C ALA A 239 0.51 0.50 -35.12
N ALA A 240 1.65 0.29 -34.48
CA ALA A 240 1.89 0.67 -33.08
C ALA A 240 1.84 2.20 -32.89
N VAL A 241 2.48 2.96 -33.78
CA VAL A 241 2.45 4.43 -33.73
C VAL A 241 1.05 4.97 -33.99
N HIS A 242 0.32 4.38 -34.94
CA HIS A 242 -1.05 4.77 -35.26
C HIS A 242 -2.01 4.46 -34.10
N ALA A 243 -1.85 3.29 -33.47
CA ALA A 243 -2.61 2.89 -32.28
C ALA A 243 -2.40 3.88 -31.14
N ALA A 244 -1.12 4.20 -30.82
CA ALA A 244 -0.78 5.15 -29.79
C ALA A 244 -1.40 6.54 -30.07
N LYS A 245 -1.25 7.07 -31.28
CA LYS A 245 -1.81 8.37 -31.67
C LYS A 245 -3.33 8.42 -31.54
N THR A 246 -4.02 7.39 -32.03
CA THR A 246 -5.48 7.35 -32.02
C THR A 246 -6.05 7.21 -30.62
N ARG A 247 -5.41 6.42 -29.76
CA ARG A 247 -5.86 6.15 -28.39
C ARG A 247 -5.35 7.15 -27.36
N MET A 248 -4.33 7.95 -27.67
CA MET A 248 -3.74 8.91 -26.75
C MET A 248 -4.79 9.88 -26.16
N ARG A 249 -5.63 10.48 -27.01
CA ARG A 249 -6.63 11.47 -26.58
C ARG A 249 -7.65 10.91 -25.58
N PRO A 250 -8.33 9.76 -25.80
CA PRO A 250 -9.22 9.16 -24.81
C PRO A 250 -8.51 8.77 -23.52
N ILE A 251 -7.29 8.26 -23.61
CA ILE A 251 -6.50 7.83 -22.44
C ILE A 251 -6.14 9.04 -21.57
N PHE A 252 -5.70 10.15 -22.16
CA PHE A 252 -5.42 11.37 -21.41
C PHE A 252 -6.67 11.95 -20.73
N ILE A 253 -7.81 11.93 -21.41
CA ILE A 253 -9.08 12.43 -20.83
C ILE A 253 -9.47 11.59 -19.62
N THR A 254 -9.42 10.25 -19.73
CA THR A 254 -9.76 9.35 -18.62
C THR A 254 -8.78 9.47 -17.45
N SER A 255 -7.49 9.60 -17.72
CA SER A 255 -6.49 9.84 -16.68
C SER A 255 -6.71 11.18 -15.97
N LEU A 256 -6.95 12.25 -16.73
CA LEU A 256 -7.20 13.57 -16.18
C LEU A 256 -8.48 13.62 -15.32
N THR A 257 -9.55 12.94 -15.76
CA THR A 257 -10.79 12.84 -14.97
C THR A 257 -10.58 12.05 -13.68
N LEU A 258 -9.79 10.99 -13.70
CA LEU A 258 -9.41 10.23 -12.51
C LEU A 258 -8.60 11.10 -11.54
N MET A 259 -7.59 11.81 -12.05
CA MET A 259 -6.77 12.72 -11.26
C MET A 259 -7.61 13.85 -10.66
N ALA A 260 -8.51 14.44 -11.42
CA ALA A 260 -9.41 15.49 -10.93
C ALA A 260 -10.37 14.98 -9.84
N GLY A 261 -10.89 13.75 -10.00
CA GLY A 261 -11.71 13.10 -8.97
C GLY A 261 -10.93 12.81 -7.69
N SER A 262 -9.68 12.34 -7.83
CA SER A 262 -8.80 12.07 -6.69
C SER A 262 -8.42 13.34 -5.92
N PHE A 263 -8.29 14.46 -6.63
CA PHE A 263 -7.98 15.75 -5.99
C PHE A 263 -9.05 16.20 -5.00
N ALA A 264 -10.32 15.88 -5.24
CA ALA A 264 -11.41 16.19 -4.33
C ALA A 264 -11.31 15.43 -2.99
N ILE A 265 -10.72 14.25 -3.00
CA ILE A 265 -10.58 13.37 -1.81
C ILE A 265 -9.27 13.67 -1.05
N LEU A 266 -8.36 14.42 -1.64
CA LEU A 266 -7.02 14.68 -1.07
C LEU A 266 -7.07 15.37 0.31
N SER A 267 -8.14 16.09 0.60
CA SER A 267 -8.35 16.78 1.88
C SER A 267 -8.89 15.87 2.99
N ASP A 268 -9.30 14.65 2.68
CA ASP A 268 -9.80 13.69 3.65
C ASP A 268 -8.65 12.93 4.28
N PRO A 269 -8.46 13.00 5.62
CA PRO A 269 -7.32 12.35 6.27
C PRO A 269 -7.28 10.84 6.11
N ILE A 270 -8.46 10.17 6.05
CA ILE A 270 -8.56 8.72 5.94
C ILE A 270 -8.21 8.25 4.52
N PHE A 271 -8.73 8.97 3.50
CA PHE A 271 -8.59 8.59 2.11
C PHE A 271 -7.46 9.32 1.37
N GLN A 272 -6.69 10.16 2.06
CA GLN A 272 -5.57 10.91 1.48
C GLN A 272 -4.58 9.99 0.76
N GLY A 273 -4.19 8.87 1.38
CA GLY A 273 -3.26 7.92 0.78
C GLY A 273 -3.77 7.32 -0.52
N MET A 274 -5.07 7.00 -0.60
CA MET A 274 -5.71 6.54 -1.83
C MET A 274 -5.70 7.63 -2.90
N ALA A 275 -6.03 8.86 -2.52
CA ALA A 275 -6.04 9.99 -3.43
C ALA A 275 -4.66 10.27 -4.03
N VAL A 276 -3.60 10.23 -3.22
CA VAL A 276 -2.20 10.38 -3.66
C VAL A 276 -1.81 9.25 -4.61
N SER A 277 -2.13 7.99 -4.28
CA SER A 277 -1.85 6.84 -5.14
C SER A 277 -2.52 6.98 -6.50
N LEU A 278 -3.80 7.38 -6.55
CA LEU A 278 -4.53 7.57 -7.79
C LEU A 278 -4.01 8.77 -8.58
N LEU A 279 -3.73 9.89 -7.93
CA LEU A 279 -3.29 11.12 -8.58
C LEU A 279 -1.94 10.93 -9.27
N PHE A 280 -0.92 10.56 -8.51
CA PHE A 280 0.45 10.41 -9.03
C PHE A 280 0.62 9.11 -9.82
N GLY A 281 -0.01 8.03 -9.37
CA GLY A 281 0.02 6.75 -10.05
C GLY A 281 -0.64 6.81 -11.42
N ALA A 282 -1.81 7.43 -11.58
CA ALA A 282 -2.48 7.55 -12.88
C ALA A 282 -1.68 8.41 -13.87
N GLY A 283 -1.09 9.52 -13.41
CA GLY A 283 -0.27 10.38 -14.27
C GLY A 283 0.93 9.63 -14.84
N VAL A 284 1.70 8.98 -13.98
CA VAL A 284 2.89 8.22 -14.36
C VAL A 284 2.52 6.98 -15.18
N ALA A 285 1.49 6.24 -14.76
CA ALA A 285 1.00 5.06 -15.47
C ALA A 285 0.57 5.39 -16.90
N THR A 286 -0.14 6.50 -17.09
CA THR A 286 -0.58 6.93 -18.43
C THR A 286 0.61 7.19 -19.34
N LEU A 287 1.63 7.87 -18.83
CA LEU A 287 2.85 8.16 -19.60
C LEU A 287 3.58 6.87 -19.97
N PHE A 288 3.79 5.97 -19.00
CA PHE A 288 4.50 4.71 -19.24
C PHE A 288 3.71 3.78 -20.15
N THR A 289 2.39 3.68 -19.99
CA THR A 289 1.55 2.82 -20.85
C THR A 289 1.65 3.24 -22.32
N LEU A 290 1.63 4.55 -22.60
CA LEU A 290 1.73 5.07 -23.97
C LEU A 290 3.10 4.85 -24.62
N ILE A 291 4.15 4.59 -23.83
CA ILE A 291 5.50 4.32 -24.32
C ILE A 291 5.77 2.81 -24.33
N VAL A 292 5.56 2.15 -23.20
CA VAL A 292 5.95 0.74 -22.99
C VAL A 292 5.14 -0.21 -23.85
N ILE A 293 3.83 0.02 -23.96
CA ILE A 293 2.97 -0.90 -24.72
C ILE A 293 3.29 -0.87 -26.23
N PRO A 294 3.36 0.29 -26.92
CA PRO A 294 3.75 0.30 -28.33
C PRO A 294 5.16 -0.24 -28.59
N MET A 295 6.12 0.09 -27.73
CA MET A 295 7.49 -0.45 -27.85
C MET A 295 7.52 -1.96 -27.66
N GLY A 296 6.75 -2.50 -26.70
CA GLY A 296 6.63 -3.92 -26.48
C GLY A 296 5.97 -4.64 -27.65
N CYS A 297 4.94 -4.04 -28.27
CA CYS A 297 4.31 -4.59 -29.48
C CYS A 297 5.33 -4.69 -30.63
N ILE A 298 6.13 -3.65 -30.86
CA ILE A 298 7.18 -3.66 -31.88
C ILE A 298 8.23 -4.74 -31.59
N SER A 299 8.68 -4.86 -30.33
CA SER A 299 9.65 -5.90 -29.92
C SER A 299 9.11 -7.33 -30.10
N MET A 300 7.80 -7.50 -30.11
CA MET A 300 7.12 -8.79 -30.25
C MET A 300 6.46 -8.99 -31.63
N GLU A 301 7.01 -8.37 -32.69
CA GLU A 301 6.46 -8.38 -34.06
C GLU A 301 6.03 -9.77 -34.53
N SER A 302 6.88 -10.80 -34.31
CA SER A 302 6.61 -12.18 -34.74
C SER A 302 5.34 -12.80 -34.14
N ARG A 303 4.78 -12.22 -33.07
CA ARG A 303 3.55 -12.71 -32.43
C ARG A 303 2.30 -12.00 -32.90
N PHE A 304 2.46 -10.86 -33.53
CA PHE A 304 1.36 -10.12 -34.15
C PHE A 304 1.11 -10.54 -35.59
N LYS A 305 2.16 -11.00 -36.29
CA LYS A 305 2.02 -11.64 -37.62
C LYS A 305 1.52 -13.06 -37.42
N GLY A 306 0.24 -13.31 -37.74
CA GLY A 306 -0.40 -14.61 -37.59
C GLY A 306 0.28 -15.71 -38.43
N PRO A 307 0.07 -17.00 -38.10
CA PRO A 307 0.59 -18.12 -38.89
C PRO A 307 0.08 -18.13 -40.36
N GLU A 308 -0.99 -17.39 -40.69
CA GLU A 308 -1.51 -17.31 -42.04
C GLU A 308 -0.64 -16.45 -42.96
N GLU A 309 0.00 -15.40 -42.47
CA GLU A 309 0.88 -14.57 -43.29
C GLU A 309 2.20 -15.28 -43.63
N HIS A 310 2.71 -16.10 -42.72
CA HIS A 310 3.81 -17.01 -43.01
C HIS A 310 3.42 -18.13 -43.94
N SER A 311 2.15 -18.54 -43.95
CA SER A 311 1.62 -19.53 -44.86
C SER A 311 1.45 -18.96 -46.27
N CYS A 312 0.97 -17.72 -46.44
CA CYS A 312 0.81 -17.08 -47.74
C CYS A 312 2.17 -16.77 -48.38
N ASP A 313 3.10 -16.18 -47.67
CA ASP A 313 4.47 -15.94 -48.16
C ASP A 313 5.22 -17.22 -48.48
N ALA A 314 5.01 -18.27 -47.68
CA ALA A 314 5.59 -19.59 -47.92
C ALA A 314 4.89 -20.27 -49.13
N LEU A 315 3.61 -20.06 -49.30
CA LEU A 315 2.86 -20.57 -50.45
C LEU A 315 3.24 -19.85 -51.76
N GLU A 316 3.35 -18.50 -51.71
CA GLU A 316 3.82 -17.72 -52.86
C GLU A 316 5.24 -18.09 -53.30
N LYS A 317 6.18 -18.25 -52.33
CA LYS A 317 7.53 -18.73 -52.63
C LYS A 317 7.55 -20.13 -53.20
N ARG A 318 6.66 -21.03 -52.75
CA ARG A 318 6.50 -22.38 -53.31
C ARG A 318 5.92 -22.35 -54.70
N ILE A 319 4.95 -21.48 -54.96
CA ILE A 319 4.35 -21.30 -56.31
C ILE A 319 5.40 -20.71 -57.25
N GLN A 320 6.13 -19.68 -56.85
CA GLN A 320 7.20 -19.09 -57.66
C GLN A 320 8.32 -20.10 -57.96
N ALA A 321 8.75 -20.90 -56.97
CA ALA A 321 9.73 -21.96 -57.16
C ALA A 321 9.23 -23.10 -58.08
N ALA A 322 7.92 -23.40 -58.04
CA ALA A 322 7.31 -24.38 -58.94
C ALA A 322 7.23 -23.86 -60.37
N ASP A 323 6.82 -22.57 -60.55
CA ASP A 323 6.79 -21.92 -61.87
C ASP A 323 8.21 -21.78 -62.50
N GLU A 324 9.22 -21.51 -61.69
CA GLU A 324 10.61 -21.47 -62.14
C GLU A 324 11.12 -22.86 -62.56
N ALA A 325 10.76 -23.87 -61.77
CA ALA A 325 11.12 -25.26 -62.08
C ALA A 325 10.41 -25.81 -63.37
N GLU A 326 9.18 -25.36 -63.63
CA GLU A 326 8.48 -25.68 -64.88
C GLU A 326 9.09 -24.94 -66.08
N ARG A 327 9.50 -23.68 -65.93
CA ARG A 327 10.20 -22.94 -66.95
C ARG A 327 11.52 -23.57 -67.30
N GLN A 328 12.33 -23.95 -66.30
CA GLN A 328 13.59 -24.66 -66.52
C GLN A 328 13.41 -26.01 -67.23
N LYS A 329 12.39 -26.78 -66.88
CA LYS A 329 12.04 -28.03 -67.60
C LYS A 329 11.56 -27.80 -69.04
N ALA A 330 10.95 -26.66 -69.33
CA ALA A 330 10.56 -26.29 -70.68
C ALA A 330 11.73 -25.81 -71.56
N GLU A 331 12.78 -25.23 -70.91
CA GLU A 331 14.00 -24.84 -71.62
C GLU A 331 14.96 -26.01 -71.86
N ASP A 332 14.97 -27.01 -70.95
CA ASP A 332 15.75 -28.27 -71.10
C ASP A 332 15.02 -29.38 -71.88
N GLY A 333 14.07 -29.02 -72.78
CA GLY A 333 13.33 -29.91 -73.60
C GLY A 333 14.23 -30.80 -74.51
N PRO A 334 13.84 -32.02 -74.89
CA PRO A 334 14.73 -33.05 -75.40
C PRO A 334 15.33 -32.57 -76.72
N SER A 335 16.66 -32.42 -76.72
CA SER A 335 17.46 -32.41 -77.94
C SER A 335 17.32 -33.74 -78.64
N VAL A 336 16.58 -33.76 -79.77
CA VAL A 336 16.57 -34.89 -80.71
C VAL A 336 17.75 -34.83 -81.59
#